data_26d98f68f9bb7c14f97b2939cc6fe409
#
_entry.id   26d98f68f9bb7c14f97b2939cc6fe409
#
_cell.length_a   1.000
_cell.length_b   1.000
_cell.length_c   1.000
_cell.angle_alpha   90.00
_cell.angle_beta   90.00
_cell.angle_gamma   90.00
#
_symmetry.space_group_name_H-M   'P 1'
#
loop_
_entity.id
_entity.type
_entity.pdbx_description
1 polymer ?
#
loop_
_entity_poly.entity_id
_entity_poly.type
_entity_poly.pdbx_seq_one_letter_code
_entity_poly.pdbx_strand_id
1 'polypeptide(L)'
;MINNIKPFYVYEENNSLFIKNINEKIDKIANNIISYCANFDDNNFIHICSIDTKGKLIHFMYKDGKIRRRYLCKVCNNTNNLKNMRLFIIKNNLNVFLVEESTIKGSCYRLYHYNFSPSNYNLHKYHINNIVKNSECIYRLSIDNMSNMIFTYNAIVSNNRSEVNTKTLIFNYSNKKWVTTHSLLRNSKTSYDFNSASTIKDDIFEYCYSINYKN
;
A
#
# COMPACT_ATOMS: atom_id res chain seq x y z
N MET A 1 -11.84 -11.38 -22.85
CA MET A 1 -12.65 -12.16 -21.91
C MET A 1 -12.64 -11.39 -20.59
N ILE A 2 -13.77 -10.87 -20.15
CA ILE A 2 -13.93 -10.26 -18.83
C ILE A 2 -13.88 -11.43 -17.85
N ASN A 3 -12.79 -11.60 -17.13
CA ASN A 3 -12.76 -12.57 -16.05
C ASN A 3 -13.88 -12.21 -15.07
N ASN A 4 -14.78 -13.15 -14.80
CA ASN A 4 -15.82 -13.00 -13.78
C ASN A 4 -15.15 -12.82 -12.42
N ILE A 5 -14.85 -11.58 -12.09
CA ILE A 5 -14.35 -11.21 -10.77
C ILE A 5 -15.53 -11.39 -9.82
N LYS A 6 -15.44 -12.38 -8.95
CA LYS A 6 -16.44 -12.56 -7.89
C LYS A 6 -16.26 -11.42 -6.89
N PRO A 7 -17.26 -10.55 -6.69
CA PRO A 7 -17.15 -9.50 -5.71
C PRO A 7 -16.95 -10.09 -4.31
N PHE A 8 -16.05 -9.48 -3.56
CA PHE A 8 -15.84 -9.81 -2.16
C PHE A 8 -15.66 -8.50 -1.38
N TYR A 9 -15.91 -8.54 -0.09
CA TYR A 9 -15.71 -7.41 0.80
C TYR A 9 -14.76 -7.85 1.91
N VAL A 10 -13.73 -7.05 2.13
CA VAL A 10 -12.88 -7.15 3.31
C VAL A 10 -13.22 -5.98 4.21
N TYR A 11 -13.54 -6.24 5.46
CA TYR A 11 -13.91 -5.20 6.41
C TYR A 11 -13.40 -5.52 7.82
N GLU A 12 -13.29 -4.47 8.62
CA GLU A 12 -12.95 -4.57 10.02
C GLU A 12 -14.16 -4.21 10.88
N GLU A 13 -14.40 -5.02 11.89
CA GLU A 13 -15.42 -4.78 12.90
C GLU A 13 -14.89 -5.20 14.27
N ASN A 14 -14.92 -4.29 15.25
CA ASN A 14 -14.43 -4.52 16.61
C ASN A 14 -13.01 -5.10 16.65
N ASN A 15 -12.08 -4.48 15.90
CA ASN A 15 -10.69 -4.92 15.73
C ASN A 15 -10.55 -6.35 15.18
N SER A 16 -11.58 -6.87 14.55
CA SER A 16 -11.56 -8.17 13.87
C SER A 16 -11.72 -7.99 12.38
N LEU A 17 -10.96 -8.73 11.59
CA LEU A 17 -10.94 -8.67 10.14
C LEU A 17 -11.78 -9.81 9.56
N PHE A 18 -12.63 -9.49 8.61
CA PHE A 18 -13.55 -10.41 7.97
C PHE A 18 -13.47 -10.31 6.44
N ILE A 19 -13.82 -11.40 5.77
CA ILE A 19 -14.15 -11.44 4.34
C ILE A 19 -15.59 -11.87 4.20
N LYS A 20 -16.36 -11.12 3.43
CA LYS A 20 -17.70 -11.52 2.95
C LYS A 20 -17.63 -11.79 1.45
N ASN A 21 -18.03 -12.97 1.02
CA ASN A 21 -18.07 -13.36 -0.39
C ASN A 21 -19.44 -13.04 -1.01
N ILE A 22 -19.59 -13.26 -2.34
CA ILE A 22 -20.83 -13.01 -3.09
C ILE A 22 -22.04 -13.81 -2.56
N ASN A 23 -21.80 -14.96 -1.93
CA ASN A 23 -22.85 -15.80 -1.34
C ASN A 23 -23.16 -15.37 0.10
N GLU A 24 -22.76 -14.19 0.50
CA GLU A 24 -22.93 -13.61 1.83
C GLU A 24 -22.25 -14.40 2.97
N LYS A 25 -21.50 -15.44 2.64
CA LYS A 25 -20.72 -16.15 3.65
C LYS A 25 -19.62 -15.25 4.19
N ILE A 26 -19.54 -15.18 5.51
CA ILE A 26 -18.57 -14.37 6.23
C ILE A 26 -17.53 -15.32 6.86
N ASP A 27 -16.27 -15.10 6.52
CA ASP A 27 -15.14 -15.79 7.11
C ASP A 27 -14.32 -14.80 7.96
N LYS A 28 -14.12 -15.12 9.24
CA LYS A 28 -13.25 -14.33 10.12
C LYS A 28 -11.79 -14.66 9.83
N ILE A 29 -10.98 -13.62 9.57
CA ILE A 29 -9.58 -13.75 9.16
C ILE A 29 -8.63 -13.60 10.33
N ALA A 30 -8.85 -12.57 11.16
CA ALA A 30 -7.95 -12.25 12.27
C ALA A 30 -8.63 -11.39 13.33
N ASN A 31 -8.00 -11.33 14.52
CA ASN A 31 -8.35 -10.43 15.63
C ASN A 31 -7.23 -9.42 15.89
N ASN A 32 -7.54 -8.40 16.66
CA ASN A 32 -6.60 -7.36 17.12
C ASN A 32 -5.96 -6.59 15.96
N ILE A 33 -6.72 -6.34 14.90
CA ILE A 33 -6.29 -5.60 13.72
C ILE A 33 -6.62 -4.12 13.93
N ILE A 34 -5.66 -3.25 13.59
CA ILE A 34 -5.81 -1.80 13.66
C ILE A 34 -5.80 -1.13 12.29
N SER A 35 -5.24 -1.80 11.29
CA SER A 35 -5.19 -1.31 9.91
C SER A 35 -5.05 -2.48 8.97
N TYR A 36 -5.63 -2.36 7.79
CA TYR A 36 -5.52 -3.36 6.75
C TYR A 36 -5.61 -2.72 5.36
N CYS A 37 -5.16 -3.47 4.37
CA CYS A 37 -5.41 -3.22 2.95
C CYS A 37 -5.55 -4.56 2.24
N ALA A 38 -6.33 -4.59 1.17
CA ALA A 38 -6.59 -5.80 0.42
C ALA A 38 -6.55 -5.54 -1.09
N ASN A 39 -6.16 -6.57 -1.84
CA ASN A 39 -6.22 -6.59 -3.29
C ASN A 39 -6.25 -8.05 -3.76
N PHE A 40 -6.55 -8.30 -5.02
CA PHE A 40 -6.53 -9.65 -5.60
C PHE A 40 -5.53 -9.75 -6.76
N ASP A 41 -4.98 -10.93 -6.95
CA ASP A 41 -4.07 -11.23 -8.04
C ASP A 41 -4.80 -11.80 -9.27
N ASP A 42 -4.06 -12.04 -10.35
CA ASP A 42 -4.57 -12.59 -11.61
C ASP A 42 -5.15 -14.01 -11.46
N ASN A 43 -4.80 -14.71 -10.38
CA ASN A 43 -5.28 -16.05 -10.06
C ASN A 43 -6.47 -16.02 -9.10
N ASN A 44 -7.06 -14.84 -8.86
CA ASN A 44 -8.16 -14.61 -7.93
C ASN A 44 -7.84 -14.98 -6.47
N PHE A 45 -6.56 -14.95 -6.06
CA PHE A 45 -6.22 -14.95 -4.65
C PHE A 45 -6.44 -13.56 -4.09
N ILE A 46 -7.15 -13.49 -2.98
CA ILE A 46 -7.28 -12.25 -2.20
C ILE A 46 -6.08 -12.15 -1.27
N HIS A 47 -5.31 -11.09 -1.46
CA HIS A 47 -4.20 -10.75 -0.60
C HIS A 47 -4.62 -9.66 0.36
N ILE A 48 -4.46 -9.90 1.65
CA ILE A 48 -4.76 -8.93 2.70
C ILE A 48 -3.47 -8.72 3.49
N CYS A 49 -3.05 -7.48 3.62
CA CYS A 49 -2.00 -7.11 4.55
C CYS A 49 -2.62 -6.35 5.70
N SER A 50 -2.28 -6.70 6.93
CA SER A 50 -2.82 -6.05 8.11
C SER A 50 -1.74 -5.78 9.15
N ILE A 51 -2.02 -4.79 10.01
CA ILE A 51 -1.19 -4.49 11.17
C ILE A 51 -2.02 -4.78 12.42
N ASP A 52 -1.45 -5.58 13.32
CA ASP A 52 -2.07 -5.89 14.60
C ASP A 52 -1.76 -4.81 15.66
N THR A 53 -2.42 -4.90 16.81
CA THR A 53 -2.23 -3.99 17.96
C THR A 53 -0.81 -3.99 18.52
N LYS A 54 0.01 -4.98 18.16
CA LYS A 54 1.45 -5.08 18.53
C LYS A 54 2.37 -4.52 17.45
N GLY A 55 1.83 -3.88 16.41
CA GLY A 55 2.58 -3.32 15.30
C GLY A 55 3.20 -4.35 14.36
N LYS A 56 2.63 -5.55 14.28
CA LYS A 56 3.12 -6.61 13.38
C LYS A 56 2.40 -6.55 12.05
N LEU A 57 3.16 -6.52 10.96
CA LEU A 57 2.65 -6.67 9.60
C LEU A 57 2.46 -8.15 9.28
N ILE A 58 1.23 -8.50 8.91
CA ILE A 58 0.81 -9.86 8.64
C ILE A 58 0.16 -9.90 7.26
N HIS A 59 0.54 -10.87 6.45
CA HIS A 59 -0.08 -11.14 5.17
C HIS A 59 -0.99 -12.36 5.27
N PHE A 60 -2.19 -12.23 4.73
CA PHE A 60 -3.13 -13.31 4.52
C PHE A 60 -3.37 -13.49 3.03
N MET A 61 -3.41 -14.72 2.60
CA MET A 61 -3.80 -15.11 1.26
C MET A 61 -5.04 -16.00 1.37
N TYR A 62 -6.14 -15.56 0.78
CA TYR A 62 -7.43 -16.21 0.84
C TYR A 62 -7.89 -16.63 -0.55
N LYS A 63 -8.40 -17.86 -0.66
CA LYS A 63 -9.09 -18.36 -1.84
C LYS A 63 -10.03 -19.50 -1.45
N ASP A 64 -11.28 -19.44 -1.90
CA ASP A 64 -12.29 -20.51 -1.74
C ASP A 64 -12.41 -21.01 -0.29
N GLY A 65 -12.44 -20.09 0.69
CA GLY A 65 -12.56 -20.41 2.11
C GLY A 65 -11.26 -20.87 2.78
N LYS A 66 -10.16 -21.00 2.04
CA LYS A 66 -8.85 -21.37 2.58
C LYS A 66 -8.01 -20.15 2.86
N ILE A 67 -7.46 -20.06 4.06
CA ILE A 67 -6.63 -18.94 4.52
C ILE A 67 -5.21 -19.44 4.76
N ARG A 68 -4.23 -18.76 4.17
CA ARG A 68 -2.81 -18.88 4.54
C ARG A 68 -2.37 -17.60 5.20
N ARG A 69 -1.72 -17.69 6.35
CA ARG A 69 -1.23 -16.57 7.14
C ARG A 69 0.29 -16.57 7.20
N ARG A 70 0.91 -15.39 7.00
CA ARG A 70 2.34 -15.21 7.16
C ARG A 70 2.65 -13.92 7.94
N TYR A 71 3.41 -14.04 9.00
CA TYR A 71 4.02 -12.90 9.66
C TYR A 71 5.19 -12.41 8.80
N LEU A 72 5.23 -11.11 8.52
CA LEU A 72 6.28 -10.50 7.71
C LEU A 72 7.34 -9.82 8.56
N CYS A 73 6.93 -8.85 9.38
CA CYS A 73 7.85 -8.12 10.24
C CYS A 73 7.10 -7.29 11.30
N LYS A 74 7.84 -6.72 12.23
CA LYS A 74 7.37 -5.63 13.07
C LYS A 74 7.61 -4.30 12.35
N VAL A 75 6.58 -3.47 12.30
CA VAL A 75 6.59 -2.17 11.60
C VAL A 75 6.90 -1.04 12.57
N CYS A 76 6.18 -0.99 13.69
CA CYS A 76 6.26 0.09 14.68
C CYS A 76 6.04 -0.44 16.09
N ASN A 77 6.40 0.36 17.08
CA ASN A 77 6.07 0.11 18.48
C ASN A 77 4.79 0.82 18.92
N ASN A 78 4.49 1.97 18.29
CA ASN A 78 3.28 2.75 18.54
C ASN A 78 2.45 2.83 17.27
N THR A 79 1.26 2.30 17.32
CA THR A 79 0.34 2.20 16.18
C THR A 79 -0.54 3.43 15.99
N ASN A 80 -0.58 4.34 16.97
CA ASN A 80 -1.44 5.54 16.93
C ASN A 80 -1.05 6.54 15.83
N ASN A 81 0.22 6.48 15.39
CA ASN A 81 0.74 7.38 14.36
C ASN A 81 0.53 6.87 12.94
N LEU A 82 0.00 5.66 12.77
CA LEU A 82 -0.30 5.11 11.46
C LEU A 82 -1.51 5.81 10.86
N LYS A 83 -1.41 6.26 9.60
CA LYS A 83 -2.43 7.07 8.94
C LYS A 83 -3.07 6.41 7.73
N ASN A 84 -2.30 5.68 6.95
CA ASN A 84 -2.77 5.09 5.71
C ASN A 84 -2.01 3.81 5.40
N MET A 85 -2.71 2.83 4.85
CA MET A 85 -2.11 1.58 4.39
C MET A 85 -2.72 1.20 3.05
N ARG A 86 -1.88 0.88 2.05
CA ARG A 86 -2.30 0.52 0.69
C ARG A 86 -1.55 -0.71 0.20
N LEU A 87 -2.21 -1.52 -0.62
CA LEU A 87 -1.64 -2.70 -1.26
C LEU A 87 -1.80 -2.63 -2.77
N PHE A 88 -0.70 -2.70 -3.49
CA PHE A 88 -0.67 -2.84 -4.95
C PHE A 88 0.01 -4.15 -5.32
N ILE A 89 -0.53 -4.84 -6.31
CA ILE A 89 0.06 -6.06 -6.86
C ILE A 89 0.58 -5.72 -8.26
N ILE A 90 1.90 -5.73 -8.43
CA ILE A 90 2.55 -5.35 -9.68
C ILE A 90 3.62 -6.39 -9.99
N LYS A 91 3.59 -6.95 -11.20
CA LYS A 91 4.55 -8.00 -11.63
C LYS A 91 4.66 -9.14 -10.59
N ASN A 92 3.53 -9.62 -10.10
CA ASN A 92 3.42 -10.68 -9.07
C ASN A 92 4.15 -10.35 -7.75
N ASN A 93 4.44 -9.08 -7.49
CA ASN A 93 4.95 -8.61 -6.22
C ASN A 93 3.88 -7.80 -5.49
N LEU A 94 3.77 -8.04 -4.20
CA LEU A 94 2.94 -7.25 -3.31
C LEU A 94 3.76 -6.04 -2.85
N ASN A 95 3.15 -4.87 -2.98
CA ASN A 95 3.73 -3.58 -2.61
C ASN A 95 2.82 -2.95 -1.57
N VAL A 96 3.23 -3.01 -0.31
CA VAL A 96 2.49 -2.43 0.82
C VAL A 96 3.11 -1.09 1.14
N PHE A 97 2.30 -0.03 1.05
CA PHE A 97 2.66 1.32 1.47
C PHE A 97 2.00 1.61 2.81
N LEU A 98 2.77 2.13 3.73
CA LEU A 98 2.31 2.51 5.05
C LEU A 98 2.81 3.91 5.39
N VAL A 99 1.91 4.80 5.78
CA VAL A 99 2.23 6.16 6.21
C VAL A 99 2.18 6.25 7.73
N GLU A 100 3.23 6.82 8.30
CA GLU A 100 3.35 7.14 9.72
C GLU A 100 3.54 8.64 9.89
N GLU A 101 2.77 9.25 10.80
CA GLU A 101 2.96 10.64 11.18
C GLU A 101 4.15 10.78 12.15
N SER A 102 5.02 11.74 11.89
CA SER A 102 6.17 11.98 12.77
C SER A 102 5.73 12.75 14.01
N THR A 103 6.04 12.22 15.20
CA THR A 103 5.76 12.88 16.49
C THR A 103 6.67 14.06 16.79
N ILE A 104 7.85 14.11 16.16
CA ILE A 104 8.90 15.09 16.49
C ILE A 104 8.75 16.39 15.71
N LYS A 105 8.16 16.32 14.51
CA LYS A 105 8.00 17.46 13.61
C LYS A 105 6.56 17.46 13.12
N GLY A 106 5.68 18.18 13.78
CA GLY A 106 4.29 18.29 13.34
C GLY A 106 4.17 18.49 11.83
N SER A 107 3.21 17.83 11.21
CA SER A 107 2.93 17.84 9.77
C SER A 107 3.97 17.15 8.86
N CYS A 108 4.88 16.38 9.41
CA CYS A 108 5.79 15.54 8.63
C CYS A 108 5.38 14.06 8.70
N TYR A 109 5.56 13.39 7.59
CA TYR A 109 5.22 11.99 7.44
C TYR A 109 6.43 11.17 7.02
N ARG A 110 6.40 9.89 7.37
CA ARG A 110 7.30 8.85 6.88
C ARG A 110 6.49 7.84 6.12
N LEU A 111 6.96 7.44 4.95
CA LEU A 111 6.40 6.34 4.19
C LEU A 111 7.31 5.12 4.33
N TYR A 112 6.70 3.98 4.62
CA TYR A 112 7.32 2.67 4.49
C TYR A 112 6.77 1.97 3.26
N HIS A 113 7.64 1.37 2.49
CA HIS A 113 7.29 0.50 1.38
C HIS A 113 7.84 -0.89 1.65
N TYR A 114 6.97 -1.88 1.70
CA TYR A 114 7.30 -3.29 1.84
C TYR A 114 7.00 -3.98 0.52
N ASN A 115 8.02 -4.57 -0.09
CA ASN A 115 7.88 -5.31 -1.34
C ASN A 115 8.26 -6.77 -1.12
N PHE A 116 7.41 -7.70 -1.52
CA PHE A 116 7.66 -9.14 -1.43
C PHE A 116 6.83 -9.91 -2.45
N SER A 117 7.29 -11.11 -2.82
CA SER A 117 6.51 -12.07 -3.59
C SER A 117 5.84 -13.08 -2.66
N PRO A 118 4.56 -13.42 -2.86
CA PRO A 118 3.87 -14.42 -2.04
C PRO A 118 4.43 -15.84 -2.24
N SER A 119 5.25 -16.08 -3.26
CA SER A 119 5.86 -17.40 -3.51
C SER A 119 7.04 -17.70 -2.58
N ASN A 120 7.86 -16.72 -2.25
CA ASN A 120 9.09 -16.92 -1.47
C ASN A 120 9.19 -16.04 -0.21
N TYR A 121 8.34 -15.03 -0.09
CA TYR A 121 8.31 -14.08 1.04
C TYR A 121 9.64 -13.36 1.31
N ASN A 122 10.47 -13.17 0.28
CA ASN A 122 11.68 -12.36 0.40
C ASN A 122 11.28 -10.90 0.53
N LEU A 123 11.30 -10.38 1.77
CA LEU A 123 10.80 -9.07 2.14
C LEU A 123 11.86 -7.99 1.97
N HIS A 124 11.61 -7.05 1.06
CA HIS A 124 12.41 -5.82 0.92
C HIS A 124 11.69 -4.66 1.60
N LYS A 125 12.43 -3.86 2.35
CA LYS A 125 11.90 -2.73 3.12
C LYS A 125 12.59 -1.44 2.68
N TYR A 126 11.78 -0.42 2.43
CA TYR A 126 12.25 0.91 2.07
C TYR A 126 11.54 1.94 2.95
N HIS A 127 12.13 3.10 3.12
CA HIS A 127 11.49 4.22 3.79
C HIS A 127 11.84 5.54 3.10
N ILE A 128 10.88 6.45 3.10
CA ILE A 128 11.01 7.81 2.59
C ILE A 128 10.61 8.73 3.72
N ASN A 129 11.50 9.64 4.09
CA ASN A 129 11.31 10.54 5.23
C ASN A 129 11.00 11.96 4.78
N ASN A 130 10.60 12.80 5.73
CA ASN A 130 10.39 14.25 5.56
C ASN A 130 9.32 14.60 4.51
N ILE A 131 8.32 13.74 4.37
CA ILE A 131 7.18 14.00 3.50
C ILE A 131 6.29 15.04 4.18
N VAL A 132 5.82 16.02 3.42
CA VAL A 132 4.89 17.05 3.89
C VAL A 132 3.59 16.89 3.13
N LYS A 133 2.47 16.87 3.86
CA LYS A 133 1.15 16.88 3.25
C LYS A 133 0.94 18.22 2.54
N ASN A 134 0.54 18.20 1.28
CA ASN A 134 -0.04 19.36 0.62
C ASN A 134 -1.54 19.48 0.97
N SER A 135 -2.26 20.39 0.35
CA SER A 135 -3.70 20.57 0.61
C SER A 135 -4.54 19.33 0.28
N GLU A 136 -4.06 18.47 -0.60
CA GLU A 136 -4.85 17.36 -1.15
C GLU A 136 -4.39 16.00 -0.64
N CYS A 137 -3.08 15.73 -0.64
CA CYS A 137 -2.57 14.40 -0.35
C CYS A 137 -1.18 14.42 0.30
N ILE A 138 -0.80 13.29 0.91
CA ILE A 138 0.54 13.08 1.47
C ILE A 138 1.52 12.70 0.36
N TYR A 139 1.09 11.89 -0.59
CA TYR A 139 1.86 11.50 -1.77
C TYR A 139 0.93 11.14 -2.93
N ARG A 140 1.50 11.05 -4.11
CA ARG A 140 0.85 10.46 -5.28
C ARG A 140 1.65 9.25 -5.72
N LEU A 141 0.95 8.16 -6.07
CA LEU A 141 1.54 6.99 -6.68
C LEU A 141 0.88 6.77 -8.03
N SER A 142 1.69 6.63 -9.06
CA SER A 142 1.24 6.27 -10.40
C SER A 142 2.06 5.09 -10.93
N ILE A 143 1.59 4.47 -12.00
CA ILE A 143 2.25 3.34 -12.64
C ILE A 143 2.45 3.70 -14.12
N ASP A 144 3.67 3.56 -14.60
CA ASP A 144 3.99 3.82 -16.01
C ASP A 144 3.64 2.62 -16.93
N ASN A 145 3.79 2.82 -18.24
CA ASN A 145 3.50 1.78 -19.24
C ASN A 145 4.41 0.53 -19.13
N MET A 146 5.53 0.63 -18.42
CA MET A 146 6.43 -0.49 -18.13
C MET A 146 6.14 -1.14 -16.78
N SER A 147 5.04 -0.74 -16.14
CA SER A 147 4.65 -1.17 -14.80
C SER A 147 5.65 -0.80 -13.70
N ASN A 148 6.41 0.30 -13.87
CA ASN A 148 7.19 0.85 -12.78
C ASN A 148 6.31 1.76 -11.92
N MET A 149 6.53 1.73 -10.61
CA MET A 149 5.85 2.67 -9.70
C MET A 149 6.58 4.01 -9.72
N ILE A 150 5.81 5.08 -9.91
CA ILE A 150 6.26 6.47 -9.83
C ILE A 150 5.67 7.08 -8.57
N PHE A 151 6.52 7.52 -7.66
CA PHE A 151 6.12 8.09 -6.38
C PHE A 151 6.49 9.58 -6.33
N THR A 152 5.49 10.44 -6.19
CA THR A 152 5.67 11.89 -6.13
C THR A 152 5.21 12.42 -4.77
N TYR A 153 6.01 13.24 -4.12
CA TYR A 153 5.73 13.79 -2.81
C TYR A 153 6.42 15.14 -2.60
N ASN A 154 5.92 15.91 -1.67
CA ASN A 154 6.56 17.13 -1.21
C ASN A 154 7.49 16.82 -0.03
N ALA A 155 8.69 17.35 -0.03
CA ALA A 155 9.68 17.17 1.01
C ALA A 155 10.21 18.50 1.53
N ILE A 156 10.44 18.58 2.83
CA ILE A 156 11.15 19.72 3.45
C ILE A 156 12.63 19.65 3.02
N VAL A 157 13.16 20.78 2.58
CA VAL A 157 14.60 20.95 2.35
C VAL A 157 15.31 21.09 3.69
N SER A 158 16.41 20.38 3.88
CA SER A 158 17.04 20.09 5.17
C SER A 158 17.40 21.32 6.04
N ASN A 159 17.63 22.48 5.46
CA ASN A 159 18.13 23.65 6.16
C ASN A 159 17.11 24.78 6.34
N ASN A 160 15.97 24.71 5.65
CA ASN A 160 14.93 25.73 5.74
C ASN A 160 13.55 25.07 5.80
N ARG A 161 12.89 25.09 6.98
CA ARG A 161 11.59 24.47 7.17
C ARG A 161 10.45 25.06 6.34
N SER A 162 10.64 26.25 5.80
CA SER A 162 9.67 26.94 4.95
C SER A 162 9.78 26.55 3.47
N GLU A 163 10.88 25.91 3.06
CA GLU A 163 11.10 25.51 1.69
C GLU A 163 10.68 24.06 1.46
N VAL A 164 9.71 23.87 0.57
CA VAL A 164 9.14 22.57 0.22
C VAL A 164 9.40 22.31 -1.25
N ASN A 165 10.06 21.21 -1.56
CA ASN A 165 10.34 20.78 -2.92
C ASN A 165 9.59 19.50 -3.27
N THR A 166 9.00 19.46 -4.46
CA THR A 166 8.41 18.24 -5.01
C THR A 166 9.50 17.29 -5.49
N LYS A 167 9.45 16.06 -5.01
CA LYS A 167 10.37 14.98 -5.38
C LYS A 167 9.62 13.86 -6.07
N THR A 168 10.27 13.27 -7.07
CA THR A 168 9.74 12.10 -7.78
C THR A 168 10.78 10.98 -7.77
N LEU A 169 10.31 9.78 -7.42
CA LEU A 169 11.09 8.56 -7.39
C LEU A 169 10.44 7.52 -8.29
N ILE A 170 11.25 6.69 -8.93
CA ILE A 170 10.77 5.50 -9.66
C ILE A 170 11.30 4.25 -8.98
N PHE A 171 10.42 3.27 -8.77
CA PHE A 171 10.80 1.96 -8.27
C PHE A 171 11.23 1.06 -9.42
N ASN A 172 12.52 0.74 -9.44
CA ASN A 172 13.06 -0.18 -10.42
C ASN A 172 12.95 -1.63 -9.89
N TYR A 173 12.10 -2.44 -10.54
CA TYR A 173 11.87 -3.82 -10.13
C TYR A 173 13.06 -4.77 -10.37
N SER A 174 13.93 -4.46 -11.34
CA SER A 174 15.08 -5.31 -11.67
C SER A 174 16.13 -5.30 -10.56
N ASN A 175 16.40 -4.14 -10.00
CA ASN A 175 17.37 -4.00 -8.90
C ASN A 175 16.71 -3.75 -7.53
N LYS A 176 15.37 -3.71 -7.49
CA LYS A 176 14.54 -3.48 -6.30
C LYS A 176 14.97 -2.25 -5.50
N LYS A 177 15.07 -1.11 -6.19
CA LYS A 177 15.49 0.17 -5.59
C LYS A 177 14.63 1.32 -6.07
N TRP A 178 14.41 2.28 -5.19
CA TRP A 178 13.91 3.59 -5.54
C TRP A 178 15.06 4.45 -6.09
N VAL A 179 14.85 5.06 -7.25
CA VAL A 179 15.81 5.95 -7.89
C VAL A 179 15.17 7.31 -8.13
N THR A 180 15.93 8.38 -7.92
CA THR A 180 15.51 9.75 -8.28
C THR A 180 15.57 9.90 -9.78
N THR A 181 14.55 10.53 -10.35
CA THR A 181 14.55 10.84 -11.79
C THR A 181 14.51 12.33 -11.98
N HIS A 182 15.57 12.86 -12.56
CA HIS A 182 15.59 14.23 -13.06
C HIS A 182 15.17 14.35 -14.54
N SER A 183 14.97 13.24 -15.25
CA SER A 183 14.86 13.29 -16.71
C SER A 183 13.87 12.34 -17.40
N LEU A 184 13.28 11.35 -16.73
CA LEU A 184 12.50 10.31 -17.42
C LEU A 184 10.99 10.57 -17.52
N LEU A 185 10.44 11.57 -16.84
CA LEU A 185 9.00 11.82 -16.80
C LEU A 185 8.41 12.48 -18.07
N ARG A 186 9.21 12.83 -19.05
CA ARG A 186 8.73 13.52 -20.26
C ARG A 186 7.93 12.63 -21.23
N ASN A 187 7.93 11.32 -21.08
CA ASN A 187 7.36 10.39 -22.06
C ASN A 187 6.28 9.43 -21.52
N SER A 188 5.80 9.57 -20.29
CA SER A 188 4.71 8.72 -19.79
C SER A 188 3.36 9.23 -20.31
N LYS A 189 2.79 8.55 -21.31
CA LYS A 189 1.50 8.93 -21.91
C LYS A 189 0.27 8.50 -21.11
N THR A 190 0.40 7.61 -20.13
CA THR A 190 -0.71 7.18 -19.27
C THR A 190 -0.16 6.93 -17.87
N SER A 191 -0.58 7.74 -16.93
CA SER A 191 -0.38 7.51 -15.50
C SER A 191 -1.75 7.40 -14.84
N TYR A 192 -1.89 6.44 -13.92
CA TYR A 192 -3.04 6.39 -13.03
C TYR A 192 -2.61 6.93 -11.68
N ASP A 193 -3.17 8.06 -11.31
CA ASP A 193 -2.86 8.71 -10.05
C ASP A 193 -3.77 8.15 -8.94
N PHE A 194 -3.14 7.59 -7.91
CA PHE A 194 -3.83 7.17 -6.70
C PHE A 194 -3.56 8.21 -5.62
N ASN A 195 -4.57 8.98 -5.27
CA ASN A 195 -4.48 9.93 -4.17
C ASN A 195 -4.63 9.18 -2.84
N SER A 196 -3.69 9.39 -1.93
CA SER A 196 -3.71 8.80 -0.59
C SER A 196 -4.25 9.76 0.47
N ALA A 197 -5.18 10.63 0.06
CA ALA A 197 -5.68 11.69 0.94
C ALA A 197 -6.64 11.21 2.03
N SER A 198 -7.24 10.02 1.87
CA SER A 198 -8.24 9.52 2.79
C SER A 198 -7.65 9.02 4.11
N THR A 199 -8.40 9.20 5.16
CA THR A 199 -8.11 8.63 6.48
C THR A 199 -8.42 7.13 6.48
N ILE A 200 -7.74 6.35 7.32
CA ILE A 200 -7.88 4.88 7.42
C ILE A 200 -9.35 4.45 7.64
N LYS A 201 -10.20 5.33 8.16
CA LYS A 201 -11.60 5.02 8.48
C LYS A 201 -12.59 5.20 7.34
N ASP A 202 -12.25 5.98 6.32
CA ASP A 202 -13.21 6.36 5.26
C ASP A 202 -13.13 5.44 4.04
N ASP A 203 -12.20 4.51 4.01
CA ASP A 203 -11.85 3.72 2.82
C ASP A 203 -12.56 2.38 2.73
N ILE A 204 -13.78 2.28 3.20
CA ILE A 204 -14.58 1.06 3.03
C ILE A 204 -14.82 0.73 1.54
N PHE A 205 -14.68 1.68 0.63
CA PHE A 205 -15.02 1.53 -0.79
C PHE A 205 -13.85 1.61 -1.78
N GLU A 206 -12.61 1.82 -1.37
CA GLU A 206 -11.47 1.76 -2.28
C GLU A 206 -11.01 0.32 -2.53
N TYR A 207 -11.95 -0.52 -2.87
CA TYR A 207 -11.72 -1.93 -3.07
C TYR A 207 -11.25 -2.24 -4.47
N CYS A 208 -10.15 -2.93 -4.48
CA CYS A 208 -9.91 -3.98 -5.46
C CYS A 208 -9.93 -3.54 -6.92
N TYR A 209 -9.32 -2.44 -7.24
CA TYR A 209 -8.82 -2.28 -8.57
C TYR A 209 -7.42 -2.89 -8.62
N SER A 210 -7.36 -4.20 -8.87
CA SER A 210 -6.14 -4.73 -9.46
C SER A 210 -6.09 -4.13 -10.85
N ILE A 211 -5.19 -3.22 -11.04
CA ILE A 211 -4.90 -2.74 -12.38
C ILE A 211 -4.02 -3.82 -13.00
N ASN A 212 -4.65 -4.78 -13.59
CA ASN A 212 -3.99 -5.77 -14.42
C ASN A 212 -3.72 -5.12 -15.76
N TYR A 213 -2.53 -4.55 -15.89
CA TYR A 213 -2.01 -4.23 -17.20
C TYR A 213 -1.63 -5.54 -17.89
N LYS A 214 -2.52 -6.03 -18.73
CA LYS A 214 -2.12 -6.95 -19.79
C LYS A 214 -1.42 -6.11 -20.84
N ASN A 215 -0.15 -6.41 -21.07
CA ASN A 215 0.52 -6.06 -22.32
C ASN A 215 -0.18 -6.72 -23.49
#